data_e302461ff889148bfe5cccb9c86184d3
#
_entry.id   e302461ff889148bfe5cccb9c86184d3
#
_cell.length_a   1.000
_cell.length_b   1.000
_cell.length_c   1.000
_cell.angle_alpha   90.00
_cell.angle_beta   90.00
_cell.angle_gamma   90.00
#
_symmetry.space_group_name_H-M   'P 1'
#
loop_
_entity.id
_entity.type
_entity.pdbx_description
1 polymer ?
#
loop_
_entity_poly.entity_id
_entity_poly.type
_entity_poly.pdbx_seq_one_letter_code
_entity_poly.pdbx_strand_id
1 'polypeptide(L)'
;MDPVLVSQYVLAGVVIGVIYSLMALGITFIYSIMKMINWAMGEFFMIGSYVQYGLIVGVLGQDRWWLALPLAMGSVFLLGLVIQRVLLRPMYVGVIERRDEYATIITIALMIFFRNLAIVVGGPNQYAPADYARPVMLGTLPISGNRFVALVGTIVLLGLFALVIKTTWIGRALRGAAQNRVGIQTAGVDVLRLDMVAFGVGVALAAGAGALLAPDFLVYPENGSISTFKGFEIIVIGGLGSIGGSIVGGVLLGVIEALGSVFVSAAYKDLYGFVLLVALLVFRPTGLFGERERTA
;
A
#
# COMPACT_ATOMS: atom_id res chain seq x y z
N MET A 1 -13.78 -28.07 -15.75
CA MET A 1 -14.14 -26.68 -15.41
C MET A 1 -14.30 -25.90 -16.72
N ASP A 2 -15.32 -25.06 -16.78
CA ASP A 2 -15.56 -24.22 -17.95
C ASP A 2 -14.40 -23.23 -18.12
N PRO A 3 -13.74 -23.15 -19.29
CA PRO A 3 -12.65 -22.17 -19.51
C PRO A 3 -13.07 -20.73 -19.23
N VAL A 4 -14.35 -20.42 -19.43
CA VAL A 4 -14.94 -19.09 -19.13
C VAL A 4 -14.90 -18.79 -17.64
N LEU A 5 -15.16 -19.77 -16.80
CA LEU A 5 -15.15 -19.62 -15.34
C LEU A 5 -13.72 -19.36 -14.84
N VAL A 6 -12.73 -20.08 -15.35
CA VAL A 6 -11.31 -19.86 -14.97
C VAL A 6 -10.86 -18.46 -15.37
N SER A 7 -11.22 -17.99 -16.56
CA SER A 7 -10.87 -16.64 -17.02
C SER A 7 -11.48 -15.54 -16.15
N GLN A 8 -12.69 -15.74 -15.62
CA GLN A 8 -13.33 -14.81 -14.68
C GLN A 8 -12.54 -14.68 -13.38
N TYR A 9 -12.10 -15.80 -12.81
CA TYR A 9 -11.32 -15.77 -11.57
C TYR A 9 -9.93 -15.20 -11.76
N VAL A 10 -9.26 -15.49 -12.88
CA VAL A 10 -7.98 -14.88 -13.22
C VAL A 10 -8.14 -13.36 -13.35
N LEU A 11 -9.17 -12.89 -14.04
CA LEU A 11 -9.44 -11.46 -14.19
C LEU A 11 -9.73 -10.82 -12.83
N ALA A 12 -10.55 -11.44 -11.99
CA ALA A 12 -10.82 -10.95 -10.63
C ALA A 12 -9.53 -10.89 -9.79
N GLY A 13 -8.66 -11.89 -9.90
CA GLY A 13 -7.35 -11.93 -9.25
C GLY A 13 -6.42 -10.82 -9.72
N VAL A 14 -6.36 -10.57 -11.03
CA VAL A 14 -5.59 -9.46 -11.60
C VAL A 14 -6.10 -8.12 -11.08
N VAL A 15 -7.41 -7.89 -11.07
CA VAL A 15 -8.02 -6.65 -10.56
C VAL A 15 -7.62 -6.40 -9.11
N ILE A 16 -7.82 -7.39 -8.23
CA ILE A 16 -7.46 -7.28 -6.82
C ILE A 16 -5.94 -7.11 -6.66
N GLY A 17 -5.14 -7.85 -7.43
CA GLY A 17 -3.68 -7.78 -7.40
C GLY A 17 -3.13 -6.40 -7.79
N VAL A 18 -3.72 -5.75 -8.81
CA VAL A 18 -3.37 -4.37 -9.18
C VAL A 18 -3.68 -3.41 -8.05
N ILE A 19 -4.80 -3.57 -7.35
CA ILE A 19 -5.16 -2.70 -6.23
C ILE A 19 -4.21 -2.93 -5.03
N TYR A 20 -3.88 -4.17 -4.72
CA TYR A 20 -2.87 -4.50 -3.70
C TYR A 20 -1.50 -3.90 -4.03
N SER A 21 -1.15 -3.80 -5.32
CA SER A 21 0.10 -3.17 -5.76
C SER A 21 0.23 -1.72 -5.32
N LEU A 22 -0.87 -0.98 -5.17
CA LEU A 22 -0.84 0.42 -4.74
C LEU A 22 -0.35 0.54 -3.29
N MET A 23 -0.82 -0.33 -2.40
CA MET A 23 -0.35 -0.38 -1.03
C MET A 23 1.12 -0.84 -0.95
N ALA A 24 1.45 -1.92 -1.65
CA ALA A 24 2.82 -2.43 -1.73
C ALA A 24 3.79 -1.39 -2.29
N LEU A 25 3.36 -0.59 -3.27
CA LEU A 25 4.13 0.52 -3.81
C LEU A 25 4.45 1.56 -2.72
N GLY A 26 3.49 1.89 -1.85
CA GLY A 26 3.72 2.79 -0.72
C GLY A 26 4.82 2.28 0.22
N ILE A 27 4.79 0.98 0.58
CA ILE A 27 5.82 0.34 1.40
C ILE A 27 7.18 0.36 0.69
N THR A 28 7.22 -0.08 -0.57
CA THR A 28 8.43 -0.14 -1.39
C THR A 28 9.06 1.24 -1.55
N PHE A 29 8.24 2.27 -1.74
CA PHE A 29 8.71 3.64 -1.93
C PHE A 29 9.38 4.18 -0.67
N ILE A 30 8.77 4.00 0.50
CA ILE A 30 9.39 4.36 1.79
C ILE A 30 10.70 3.59 1.98
N TYR A 31 10.69 2.28 1.77
CA TYR A 31 11.88 1.44 1.93
C TYR A 31 13.01 1.84 0.97
N SER A 32 12.70 2.15 -0.29
CA SER A 32 13.71 2.55 -1.28
C SER A 32 14.52 3.76 -0.84
N ILE A 33 13.86 4.74 -0.20
CA ILE A 33 14.45 6.04 0.14
C ILE A 33 15.00 6.05 1.57
N MET A 34 14.20 5.58 2.52
CA MET A 34 14.50 5.66 3.94
C MET A 34 15.24 4.44 4.48
N LYS A 35 15.28 3.33 3.72
CA LYS A 35 15.88 2.04 4.10
C LYS A 35 15.35 1.49 5.43
N MET A 36 14.10 1.76 5.75
CA MET A 36 13.42 1.27 6.96
C MET A 36 12.12 0.54 6.60
N ILE A 37 11.77 -0.45 7.41
CA ILE A 37 10.50 -1.15 7.32
C ILE A 37 9.48 -0.44 8.21
N ASN A 38 8.35 0.00 7.62
CA ASN A 38 7.27 0.62 8.36
C ASN A 38 6.16 -0.40 8.65
N TRP A 39 6.08 -0.88 9.89
CA TRP A 39 5.07 -1.86 10.32
C TRP A 39 3.66 -1.28 10.45
N ALA A 40 3.52 0.04 10.55
CA ALA A 40 2.22 0.72 10.62
C ALA A 40 1.57 0.97 9.25
N MET A 41 2.08 0.38 8.18
CA MET A 41 1.64 0.71 6.81
C MET A 41 0.16 0.40 6.57
N GLY A 42 -0.32 -0.72 7.07
CA GLY A 42 -1.73 -1.08 6.99
C GLY A 42 -2.63 -0.20 7.85
N GLU A 43 -2.09 0.38 8.92
CA GLU A 43 -2.90 1.32 9.72
C GLU A 43 -3.18 2.61 8.95
N PHE A 44 -2.26 3.05 8.08
CA PHE A 44 -2.53 4.16 7.16
C PHE A 44 -3.55 3.79 6.09
N PHE A 45 -3.56 2.53 5.64
CA PHE A 45 -4.62 1.99 4.79
C PHE A 45 -5.97 2.04 5.53
N MET A 46 -6.03 1.55 6.76
CA MET A 46 -7.21 1.60 7.62
C MET A 46 -7.69 3.05 7.82
N ILE A 47 -6.80 3.98 8.19
CA ILE A 47 -7.14 5.39 8.37
C ILE A 47 -7.72 5.97 7.07
N GLY A 48 -7.14 5.64 5.91
CA GLY A 48 -7.65 6.05 4.61
C GLY A 48 -9.09 5.60 4.37
N SER A 49 -9.41 4.34 4.71
CA SER A 49 -10.77 3.80 4.60
C SER A 49 -11.75 4.47 5.57
N TYR A 50 -11.34 4.72 6.82
CA TYR A 50 -12.16 5.43 7.81
C TYR A 50 -12.44 6.88 7.42
N VAL A 51 -11.41 7.61 6.97
CA VAL A 51 -11.56 9.01 6.52
C VAL A 51 -12.47 9.07 5.29
N GLN A 52 -12.28 8.18 4.32
CA GLN A 52 -13.13 8.07 3.14
C GLN A 52 -14.60 7.85 3.54
N TYR A 53 -14.84 6.84 4.38
CA TYR A 53 -16.17 6.52 4.89
C TYR A 53 -16.80 7.72 5.63
N GLY A 54 -16.07 8.31 6.57
CA GLY A 54 -16.54 9.45 7.36
C GLY A 54 -16.86 10.69 6.53
N LEU A 55 -16.05 10.97 5.49
CA LEU A 55 -16.30 12.07 4.56
C LEU A 55 -17.56 11.85 3.71
N ILE A 56 -17.79 10.62 3.24
CA ILE A 56 -18.98 10.28 2.44
C ILE A 56 -20.24 10.36 3.30
N VAL A 57 -20.23 9.76 4.50
CA VAL A 57 -21.41 9.70 5.36
C VAL A 57 -21.68 11.03 6.03
N GLY A 58 -20.63 11.76 6.47
CA GLY A 58 -20.78 12.95 7.30
C GLY A 58 -20.89 14.27 6.53
N VAL A 59 -20.25 14.39 5.36
CA VAL A 59 -20.03 15.72 4.73
C VAL A 59 -20.40 15.76 3.25
N LEU A 60 -19.91 14.82 2.44
CA LEU A 60 -19.98 14.92 0.97
C LEU A 60 -21.23 14.29 0.37
N GLY A 61 -21.79 13.27 1.04
CA GLY A 61 -22.82 12.42 0.48
C GLY A 61 -22.25 11.41 -0.54
N GLN A 62 -23.09 10.42 -0.89
CA GLN A 62 -22.70 9.32 -1.77
C GLN A 62 -22.33 9.78 -3.19
N ASP A 63 -22.98 10.79 -3.71
CA ASP A 63 -22.77 11.27 -5.09
C ASP A 63 -21.38 11.89 -5.32
N ARG A 64 -20.68 12.25 -4.24
CA ARG A 64 -19.38 12.93 -4.28
C ARG A 64 -18.24 12.07 -3.71
N TRP A 65 -18.39 10.74 -3.71
CA TRP A 65 -17.37 9.81 -3.20
C TRP A 65 -15.99 10.06 -3.82
N TRP A 66 -15.91 10.49 -5.07
CA TRP A 66 -14.68 10.77 -5.79
C TRP A 66 -13.87 11.95 -5.21
N LEU A 67 -14.52 12.91 -4.52
CA LEU A 67 -13.83 13.97 -3.78
C LEU A 67 -13.26 13.46 -2.46
N ALA A 68 -13.89 12.47 -1.86
CA ALA A 68 -13.42 11.91 -0.59
C ALA A 68 -12.06 11.21 -0.73
N LEU A 69 -11.76 10.59 -1.89
CA LEU A 69 -10.48 9.92 -2.15
C LEU A 69 -9.27 10.86 -2.02
N PRO A 70 -9.16 11.98 -2.77
CA PRO A 70 -8.01 12.88 -2.62
C PRO A 70 -7.97 13.56 -1.24
N LEU A 71 -9.10 13.80 -0.59
CA LEU A 71 -9.14 14.35 0.76
C LEU A 71 -8.63 13.33 1.80
N ALA A 72 -9.01 12.06 1.69
CA ALA A 72 -8.49 10.99 2.53
C ALA A 72 -6.96 10.82 2.33
N MET A 73 -6.50 10.78 1.09
CA MET A 73 -5.07 10.71 0.79
C MET A 73 -4.31 11.93 1.31
N GLY A 74 -4.87 13.13 1.14
CA GLY A 74 -4.29 14.38 1.61
C GLY A 74 -4.19 14.48 3.13
N SER A 75 -5.23 14.04 3.85
CA SER A 75 -5.20 14.01 5.32
C SER A 75 -4.15 13.04 5.86
N VAL A 76 -4.04 11.85 5.27
CA VAL A 76 -3.02 10.87 5.66
C VAL A 76 -1.61 11.30 5.22
N PHE A 77 -1.48 11.98 4.07
CA PHE A 77 -0.21 12.62 3.68
C PHE A 77 0.28 13.60 4.75
N LEU A 78 -0.59 14.52 5.20
CA LEU A 78 -0.25 15.50 6.24
C LEU A 78 0.10 14.80 7.57
N LEU A 79 -0.67 13.79 7.96
CA LEU A 79 -0.36 12.96 9.11
C LEU A 79 1.03 12.31 8.99
N GLY A 80 1.35 11.78 7.82
CA GLY A 80 2.66 11.20 7.51
C GLY A 80 3.80 12.20 7.65
N LEU A 81 3.63 13.45 7.18
CA LEU A 81 4.62 14.51 7.36
C LEU A 81 4.89 14.79 8.85
N VAL A 82 3.83 14.85 9.66
CA VAL A 82 3.93 15.07 11.11
C VAL A 82 4.67 13.91 11.79
N ILE A 83 4.25 12.67 11.50
CA ILE A 83 4.88 11.47 12.08
C ILE A 83 6.37 11.41 11.73
N GLN A 84 6.71 11.62 10.47
CA GLN A 84 8.11 11.60 10.05
C GLN A 84 8.91 12.70 10.76
N ARG A 85 8.36 13.91 10.84
CA ARG A 85 9.06 15.03 11.46
C ARG A 85 9.27 14.85 12.96
N VAL A 86 8.26 14.34 13.67
CA VAL A 86 8.26 14.26 15.14
C VAL A 86 8.88 12.96 15.63
N LEU A 87 8.53 11.83 15.02
CA LEU A 87 8.88 10.50 15.54
C LEU A 87 10.05 9.85 14.79
N LEU A 88 10.14 9.99 13.47
CA LEU A 88 11.18 9.29 12.70
C LEU A 88 12.42 10.12 12.42
N ARG A 89 12.31 11.45 12.39
CA ARG A 89 13.46 12.34 12.16
C ARG A 89 14.61 12.13 13.14
N PRO A 90 14.41 11.87 14.46
CA PRO A 90 15.51 11.67 15.41
C PRO A 90 16.50 10.57 15.00
N MET A 91 16.04 9.53 14.30
CA MET A 91 16.92 8.46 13.83
C MET A 91 17.97 8.91 12.79
N TYR A 92 17.72 10.03 12.09
CA TYR A 92 18.61 10.56 11.07
C TYR A 92 19.51 11.70 11.56
N VAL A 93 19.21 12.30 12.70
CA VAL A 93 19.96 13.47 13.23
C VAL A 93 21.14 13.05 14.14
N GLY A 94 21.45 11.77 14.24
CA GLY A 94 22.65 11.29 14.92
C GLY A 94 22.50 11.01 16.42
N VAL A 95 21.28 11.09 16.98
CA VAL A 95 21.03 10.82 18.41
C VAL A 95 20.89 9.32 18.69
N ILE A 96 20.62 8.50 17.65
CA ILE A 96 20.26 7.10 17.80
C ILE A 96 21.25 6.22 17.04
N GLU A 97 21.97 5.35 17.77
CA GLU A 97 22.97 4.45 17.21
C GLU A 97 22.33 3.34 16.37
N ARG A 98 21.20 2.77 16.84
CA ARG A 98 20.50 1.62 16.22
C ARG A 98 19.24 2.10 15.49
N ARG A 99 19.42 2.62 14.28
CA ARG A 99 18.34 3.25 13.49
C ARG A 99 17.21 2.29 13.15
N ASP A 100 17.54 1.08 12.73
CA ASP A 100 16.55 0.10 12.27
C ASP A 100 15.69 -0.44 13.41
N GLU A 101 16.31 -0.66 14.59
CA GLU A 101 15.59 -1.07 15.79
C GLU A 101 14.64 0.04 16.27
N TYR A 102 15.11 1.29 16.28
CA TYR A 102 14.28 2.44 16.63
C TYR A 102 13.08 2.59 15.69
N ALA A 103 13.31 2.53 14.36
CA ALA A 103 12.24 2.62 13.37
C ALA A 103 11.21 1.51 13.56
N THR A 104 11.65 0.28 13.81
CA THR A 104 10.81 -0.88 14.06
C THR A 104 9.94 -0.67 15.31
N ILE A 105 10.55 -0.26 16.43
CA ILE A 105 9.83 -0.03 17.70
C ILE A 105 8.78 1.09 17.54
N ILE A 106 9.15 2.21 16.93
CA ILE A 106 8.24 3.35 16.72
C ILE A 106 7.08 2.97 15.79
N THR A 107 7.36 2.27 14.69
CA THR A 107 6.29 1.90 13.76
C THR A 107 5.36 0.81 14.31
N ILE A 108 5.86 -0.11 15.14
CA ILE A 108 5.01 -1.06 15.88
C ILE A 108 4.16 -0.32 16.93
N ALA A 109 4.74 0.64 17.65
CA ALA A 109 3.99 1.46 18.58
C ALA A 109 2.89 2.27 17.89
N LEU A 110 3.17 2.84 16.69
CA LEU A 110 2.17 3.50 15.86
C LEU A 110 1.06 2.55 15.39
N MET A 111 1.41 1.33 15.02
CA MET A 111 0.45 0.29 14.65
C MET A 111 -0.54 0.03 15.79
N ILE A 112 -0.04 -0.21 17.01
CA ILE A 112 -0.85 -0.43 18.19
C ILE A 112 -1.69 0.81 18.52
N PHE A 113 -1.08 2.00 18.46
CA PHE A 113 -1.75 3.27 18.73
C PHE A 113 -2.93 3.52 17.79
N PHE A 114 -2.72 3.44 16.46
CA PHE A 114 -3.77 3.74 15.49
C PHE A 114 -4.89 2.70 15.51
N ARG A 115 -4.58 1.42 15.71
CA ARG A 115 -5.59 0.39 15.87
C ARG A 115 -6.49 0.68 17.08
N ASN A 116 -5.90 0.97 18.24
CA ASN A 116 -6.68 1.30 19.45
C ASN A 116 -7.43 2.63 19.29
N LEU A 117 -6.83 3.63 18.64
CA LEU A 117 -7.51 4.88 18.31
C LEU A 117 -8.74 4.65 17.43
N ALA A 118 -8.64 3.77 16.42
CA ALA A 118 -9.78 3.41 15.58
C ALA A 118 -10.92 2.75 16.40
N ILE A 119 -10.59 1.90 17.37
CA ILE A 119 -11.59 1.30 18.28
C ILE A 119 -12.26 2.36 19.16
N VAL A 120 -11.49 3.33 19.66
CA VAL A 120 -12.03 4.38 20.54
C VAL A 120 -12.91 5.36 19.75
N VAL A 121 -12.51 5.75 18.55
CA VAL A 121 -13.22 6.76 17.74
C VAL A 121 -14.34 6.14 16.89
N GLY A 122 -14.06 5.03 16.24
CA GLY A 122 -14.98 4.35 15.32
C GLY A 122 -15.79 3.21 15.99
N GLY A 123 -15.37 2.76 17.19
CA GLY A 123 -15.94 1.56 17.82
C GLY A 123 -15.42 0.26 17.19
N PRO A 124 -15.79 -0.89 17.79
CA PRO A 124 -15.36 -2.21 17.30
C PRO A 124 -16.18 -2.72 16.10
N ASN A 125 -17.10 -1.91 15.59
CA ASN A 125 -18.04 -2.31 14.55
C ASN A 125 -17.38 -2.34 13.17
N GLN A 126 -17.95 -3.16 12.29
CA GLN A 126 -17.64 -3.17 10.87
C GLN A 126 -18.62 -2.25 10.13
N TYR A 127 -18.09 -1.31 9.35
CA TYR A 127 -18.88 -0.42 8.53
C TYR A 127 -18.82 -0.87 7.08
N ALA A 128 -19.99 -0.96 6.44
CA ALA A 128 -20.12 -1.26 5.02
C ALA A 128 -20.43 0.05 4.28
N PRO A 129 -19.45 0.68 3.62
CA PRO A 129 -19.73 1.81 2.73
C PRO A 129 -20.69 1.38 1.61
N ALA A 130 -21.52 2.32 1.14
CA ALA A 130 -22.35 2.07 -0.01
C ALA A 130 -21.50 1.94 -1.29
N ASP A 131 -22.04 1.25 -2.30
CA ASP A 131 -21.36 1.01 -3.57
C ASP A 131 -21.05 2.31 -4.30
N TYR A 132 -19.84 2.44 -4.83
CA TYR A 132 -19.41 3.61 -5.62
C TYR A 132 -20.03 3.62 -7.02
N ALA A 133 -20.26 2.46 -7.59
CA ALA A 133 -20.83 2.31 -8.91
C ALA A 133 -21.63 1.02 -9.06
N ARG A 134 -22.55 1.03 -10.03
CA ARG A 134 -23.29 -0.16 -10.43
C ARG A 134 -22.36 -1.19 -11.10
N PRO A 135 -22.69 -2.50 -11.06
CA PRO A 135 -21.94 -3.52 -11.78
C PRO A 135 -21.76 -3.17 -13.26
N VAL A 136 -20.56 -3.40 -13.79
CA VAL A 136 -20.17 -3.14 -15.18
C VAL A 136 -19.90 -4.46 -15.89
N MET A 137 -20.35 -4.57 -17.14
CA MET A 137 -20.05 -5.73 -17.98
C MET A 137 -18.78 -5.47 -18.78
N LEU A 138 -17.72 -6.23 -18.53
CA LEU A 138 -16.53 -6.25 -19.37
C LEU A 138 -16.64 -7.40 -20.38
N GLY A 139 -17.20 -7.11 -21.56
CA GLY A 139 -17.55 -8.15 -22.51
C GLY A 139 -18.67 -9.04 -21.95
N THR A 140 -18.39 -10.32 -21.76
CA THR A 140 -19.32 -11.31 -21.18
C THR A 140 -19.17 -11.45 -19.65
N LEU A 141 -18.22 -10.73 -19.02
CA LEU A 141 -17.87 -10.91 -17.62
C LEU A 141 -18.45 -9.77 -16.75
N PRO A 142 -19.33 -10.07 -15.78
CA PRO A 142 -19.80 -9.08 -14.83
C PRO A 142 -18.71 -8.78 -13.78
N ILE A 143 -18.36 -7.50 -13.62
CA ILE A 143 -17.46 -7.02 -12.58
C ILE A 143 -18.23 -6.10 -11.63
N SER A 144 -18.02 -6.26 -10.32
CA SER A 144 -18.55 -5.31 -9.34
C SER A 144 -18.11 -3.88 -9.69
N GLY A 145 -19.06 -2.95 -9.66
CA GLY A 145 -18.77 -1.54 -9.93
C GLY A 145 -17.69 -0.97 -9.03
N ASN A 146 -17.66 -1.39 -7.76
CA ASN A 146 -16.62 -1.00 -6.80
C ASN A 146 -15.22 -1.42 -7.24
N ARG A 147 -15.08 -2.68 -7.68
CA ARG A 147 -13.80 -3.21 -8.19
C ARG A 147 -13.35 -2.51 -9.46
N PHE A 148 -14.29 -2.19 -10.34
CA PHE A 148 -13.97 -1.43 -11.55
C PHE A 148 -13.47 -0.02 -11.21
N VAL A 149 -14.16 0.68 -10.32
CA VAL A 149 -13.72 2.00 -9.82
C VAL A 149 -12.37 1.91 -9.13
N ALA A 150 -12.18 0.92 -8.26
CA ALA A 150 -10.92 0.71 -7.56
C ALA A 150 -9.76 0.40 -8.52
N LEU A 151 -9.99 -0.40 -9.56
CA LEU A 151 -9.00 -0.69 -10.60
C LEU A 151 -8.60 0.57 -11.36
N VAL A 152 -9.59 1.32 -11.87
CA VAL A 152 -9.34 2.57 -12.62
C VAL A 152 -8.65 3.60 -11.71
N GLY A 153 -9.14 3.78 -10.49
CA GLY A 153 -8.52 4.67 -9.50
C GLY A 153 -7.07 4.29 -9.20
N THR A 154 -6.79 3.00 -9.04
CA THR A 154 -5.43 2.50 -8.81
C THR A 154 -4.54 2.77 -10.02
N ILE A 155 -4.98 2.48 -11.25
CA ILE A 155 -4.20 2.74 -12.47
C ILE A 155 -3.89 4.24 -12.60
N VAL A 156 -4.87 5.10 -12.32
CA VAL A 156 -4.68 6.56 -12.33
C VAL A 156 -3.66 6.98 -11.27
N LEU A 157 -3.77 6.48 -10.03
CA LEU A 157 -2.83 6.80 -8.96
C LEU A 157 -1.41 6.29 -9.24
N LEU A 158 -1.27 5.07 -9.77
CA LEU A 158 0.02 4.53 -10.20
C LEU A 158 0.63 5.35 -11.33
N GLY A 159 -0.19 5.74 -12.31
CA GLY A 159 0.22 6.60 -13.42
C GLY A 159 0.65 7.99 -12.95
N LEU A 160 -0.12 8.61 -12.06
CA LEU A 160 0.19 9.91 -11.48
C LEU A 160 1.48 9.84 -10.63
N PHE A 161 1.62 8.81 -9.80
CA PHE A 161 2.85 8.57 -9.05
C PHE A 161 4.06 8.42 -9.98
N ALA A 162 3.96 7.59 -11.02
CA ALA A 162 5.03 7.40 -11.99
C ALA A 162 5.37 8.69 -12.75
N LEU A 163 4.36 9.48 -13.11
CA LEU A 163 4.54 10.79 -13.73
C LEU A 163 5.31 11.74 -12.80
N VAL A 164 4.86 11.89 -11.55
CA VAL A 164 5.51 12.76 -10.56
C VAL A 164 6.96 12.33 -10.34
N ILE A 165 7.21 11.04 -10.14
CA ILE A 165 8.56 10.52 -9.92
C ILE A 165 9.46 10.72 -11.15
N LYS A 166 8.95 10.54 -12.38
CA LYS A 166 9.77 10.66 -13.61
C LYS A 166 10.02 12.10 -14.02
N THR A 167 9.05 13.00 -13.89
CA THR A 167 9.10 14.33 -14.53
C THR A 167 9.49 15.46 -13.58
N THR A 168 9.15 15.35 -12.28
CA THR A 168 9.37 16.46 -11.34
C THR A 168 10.80 16.51 -10.78
N TRP A 169 11.20 17.69 -10.27
CA TRP A 169 12.47 17.84 -9.56
C TRP A 169 12.50 17.00 -8.27
N ILE A 170 11.39 17.01 -7.52
CA ILE A 170 11.25 16.19 -6.30
C ILE A 170 11.45 14.71 -6.63
N GLY A 171 10.83 14.21 -7.71
CA GLY A 171 11.01 12.83 -8.14
C GLY A 171 12.45 12.51 -8.53
N ARG A 172 13.19 13.44 -9.16
CA ARG A 172 14.62 13.25 -9.43
C ARG A 172 15.44 13.19 -8.15
N ALA A 173 15.16 14.09 -7.19
CA ALA A 173 15.86 14.12 -5.92
C ALA A 173 15.59 12.83 -5.10
N LEU A 174 14.36 12.34 -5.08
CA LEU A 174 13.97 11.09 -4.41
C LEU A 174 14.68 9.88 -5.01
N ARG A 175 14.75 9.78 -6.34
CA ARG A 175 15.52 8.70 -7.01
C ARG A 175 17.01 8.80 -6.73
N GLY A 176 17.57 10.01 -6.70
CA GLY A 176 18.97 10.25 -6.31
C GLY A 176 19.24 9.80 -4.86
N ALA A 177 18.35 10.15 -3.95
CA ALA A 177 18.46 9.74 -2.53
C ALA A 177 18.36 8.21 -2.35
N ALA A 178 17.54 7.55 -3.15
CA ALA A 178 17.44 6.08 -3.16
C ALA A 178 18.73 5.39 -3.62
N GLN A 179 19.46 5.99 -4.57
CA GLN A 179 20.73 5.46 -5.11
C GLN A 179 21.93 5.81 -4.23
N ASN A 180 22.07 7.07 -3.86
CA ASN A 180 23.19 7.54 -3.04
C ASN A 180 22.78 8.73 -2.16
N ARG A 181 22.43 8.42 -0.91
CA ARG A 181 21.97 9.40 0.08
C ARG A 181 23.03 10.47 0.40
N VAL A 182 24.29 10.06 0.51
CA VAL A 182 25.41 10.97 0.79
C VAL A 182 25.69 11.87 -0.41
N GLY A 183 25.71 11.29 -1.62
CA GLY A 183 25.94 12.06 -2.85
C GLY A 183 24.91 13.15 -3.10
N ILE A 184 23.62 12.88 -2.79
CA ILE A 184 22.57 13.90 -2.98
C ILE A 184 22.66 15.00 -1.91
N GLN A 185 23.10 14.65 -0.70
CA GLN A 185 23.31 15.59 0.38
C GLN A 185 24.49 16.53 0.09
N THR A 186 25.58 16.02 -0.48
CA THR A 186 26.71 16.85 -0.92
C THR A 186 26.37 17.77 -2.10
N ALA A 187 25.37 17.40 -2.90
CA ALA A 187 24.79 18.24 -3.94
C ALA A 187 23.84 19.34 -3.40
N GLY A 188 23.76 19.52 -2.07
CA GLY A 188 22.99 20.58 -1.42
C GLY A 188 21.49 20.29 -1.23
N VAL A 189 21.05 19.07 -1.43
CA VAL A 189 19.64 18.69 -1.24
C VAL A 189 19.39 18.31 0.22
N ASP A 190 18.33 18.87 0.81
CA ASP A 190 17.90 18.55 2.17
C ASP A 190 17.22 17.18 2.21
N VAL A 191 18.00 16.15 2.56
CA VAL A 191 17.54 14.76 2.60
C VAL A 191 16.47 14.56 3.68
N LEU A 192 16.47 15.33 4.77
CA LEU A 192 15.44 15.20 5.80
C LEU A 192 14.06 15.66 5.29
N ARG A 193 14.02 16.68 4.44
CA ARG A 193 12.76 17.07 3.76
C ARG A 193 12.33 16.06 2.73
N LEU A 194 13.28 15.44 2.01
CA LEU A 194 12.96 14.36 1.09
C LEU A 194 12.35 13.16 1.82
N ASP A 195 12.88 12.79 2.98
CA ASP A 195 12.33 11.71 3.81
C ASP A 195 10.90 12.02 4.26
N MET A 196 10.62 13.27 4.66
CA MET A 196 9.25 13.68 5.00
C MET A 196 8.28 13.49 3.83
N VAL A 197 8.66 13.96 2.65
CA VAL A 197 7.84 13.82 1.44
C VAL A 197 7.69 12.36 1.05
N ALA A 198 8.76 11.57 1.10
CA ALA A 198 8.75 10.15 0.78
C ALA A 198 7.80 9.37 1.70
N PHE A 199 7.91 9.61 3.02
CA PHE A 199 7.03 8.97 4.00
C PHE A 199 5.58 9.39 3.78
N GLY A 200 5.31 10.71 3.65
CA GLY A 200 3.97 11.24 3.40
C GLY A 200 3.33 10.65 2.14
N VAL A 201 4.07 10.61 1.01
CA VAL A 201 3.58 10.02 -0.25
C VAL A 201 3.32 8.52 -0.10
N GLY A 202 4.23 7.78 0.53
CA GLY A 202 4.07 6.35 0.72
C GLY A 202 2.83 5.98 1.55
N VAL A 203 2.60 6.68 2.69
CA VAL A 203 1.40 6.45 3.52
C VAL A 203 0.12 6.95 2.83
N ALA A 204 0.19 8.01 2.00
CA ALA A 204 -0.94 8.47 1.21
C ALA A 204 -1.36 7.45 0.13
N LEU A 205 -0.41 6.75 -0.49
CA LEU A 205 -0.70 5.66 -1.42
C LEU A 205 -1.40 4.48 -0.71
N ALA A 206 -0.95 4.13 0.49
CA ALA A 206 -1.63 3.11 1.30
C ALA A 206 -3.05 3.54 1.67
N ALA A 207 -3.24 4.81 2.08
CA ALA A 207 -4.56 5.36 2.36
C ALA A 207 -5.47 5.37 1.13
N GLY A 208 -4.93 5.68 -0.05
CA GLY A 208 -5.65 5.60 -1.32
C GLY A 208 -6.12 4.19 -1.64
N ALA A 209 -5.28 3.19 -1.41
CA ALA A 209 -5.67 1.78 -1.55
C ALA A 209 -6.80 1.41 -0.57
N GLY A 210 -6.72 1.83 0.70
CA GLY A 210 -7.75 1.62 1.70
C GLY A 210 -9.08 2.28 1.35
N ALA A 211 -9.02 3.53 0.90
CA ALA A 211 -10.19 4.27 0.47
C ALA A 211 -10.90 3.64 -0.75
N LEU A 212 -10.13 3.16 -1.73
CA LEU A 212 -10.67 2.51 -2.92
C LEU A 212 -11.29 1.14 -2.62
N LEU A 213 -10.70 0.39 -1.67
CA LEU A 213 -11.18 -0.95 -1.30
C LEU A 213 -12.24 -0.94 -0.19
N ALA A 214 -12.53 0.20 0.43
CA ALA A 214 -13.46 0.29 1.55
C ALA A 214 -14.83 -0.38 1.30
N PRO A 215 -15.48 -0.26 0.12
CA PRO A 215 -16.76 -0.92 -0.13
C PRO A 215 -16.67 -2.45 -0.23
N ASP A 216 -15.54 -2.98 -0.71
CA ASP A 216 -15.35 -4.43 -0.90
C ASP A 216 -14.83 -5.13 0.38
N PHE A 217 -14.01 -4.44 1.18
CA PHE A 217 -13.30 -5.03 2.34
C PHE A 217 -13.84 -4.61 3.69
N LEU A 218 -14.86 -3.77 3.72
CA LEU A 218 -15.40 -3.15 4.92
C LEU A 218 -14.39 -2.24 5.65
N VAL A 219 -14.88 -1.42 6.56
CA VAL A 219 -14.07 -0.50 7.37
C VAL A 219 -14.19 -0.93 8.82
N TYR A 220 -13.09 -1.40 9.41
CA TYR A 220 -13.03 -1.87 10.80
C TYR A 220 -11.59 -1.81 11.33
N PRO A 221 -11.38 -1.80 12.67
CA PRO A 221 -10.07 -1.55 13.27
C PRO A 221 -8.97 -2.57 12.93
N GLU A 222 -9.31 -3.84 12.65
CA GLU A 222 -8.33 -4.88 12.31
C GLU A 222 -7.95 -4.90 10.82
N ASN A 223 -8.64 -4.12 9.98
CA ASN A 223 -8.39 -4.07 8.53
C ASN A 223 -6.93 -3.67 8.20
N GLY A 224 -6.32 -2.82 9.05
CA GLY A 224 -4.92 -2.42 8.92
C GLY A 224 -3.95 -3.57 9.04
N SER A 225 -4.09 -4.41 10.05
CA SER A 225 -3.17 -5.54 10.30
C SER A 225 -3.15 -6.52 9.12
N ILE A 226 -4.32 -6.93 8.62
CA ILE A 226 -4.43 -7.83 7.46
C ILE A 226 -3.75 -7.22 6.24
N SER A 227 -4.00 -5.93 5.99
CA SER A 227 -3.42 -5.21 4.87
C SER A 227 -1.90 -5.07 4.98
N THR A 228 -1.35 -4.90 6.20
CA THR A 228 0.10 -4.87 6.43
C THR A 228 0.76 -6.17 5.95
N PHE A 229 0.23 -7.32 6.35
CA PHE A 229 0.78 -8.62 5.93
C PHE A 229 0.74 -8.80 4.42
N LYS A 230 -0.37 -8.46 3.77
CA LYS A 230 -0.49 -8.49 2.29
C LYS A 230 0.54 -7.60 1.60
N GLY A 231 0.72 -6.39 2.12
CA GLY A 231 1.73 -5.47 1.59
C GLY A 231 3.15 -6.05 1.69
N PHE A 232 3.48 -6.66 2.84
CA PHE A 232 4.79 -7.30 3.03
C PHE A 232 4.99 -8.54 2.16
N GLU A 233 3.99 -9.41 2.03
CA GLU A 233 4.04 -10.54 1.09
C GLU A 233 4.40 -10.05 -0.32
N ILE A 234 3.74 -9.02 -0.80
CA ILE A 234 3.93 -8.49 -2.15
C ILE A 234 5.32 -7.91 -2.34
N ILE A 235 5.83 -7.12 -1.39
CA ILE A 235 7.16 -6.50 -1.56
C ILE A 235 8.30 -7.53 -1.46
N VAL A 236 8.12 -8.59 -0.68
CA VAL A 236 9.10 -9.68 -0.61
C VAL A 236 9.04 -10.52 -1.88
N ILE A 237 7.86 -10.87 -2.38
CA ILE A 237 7.67 -11.56 -3.67
C ILE A 237 8.25 -10.71 -4.81
N GLY A 238 7.91 -9.42 -4.85
CA GLY A 238 8.36 -8.51 -5.89
C GLY A 238 9.85 -8.20 -5.84
N GLY A 239 10.45 -8.26 -4.66
CA GLY A 239 11.81 -7.82 -4.33
C GLY A 239 11.82 -6.46 -3.65
N LEU A 240 12.42 -6.42 -2.44
CA LEU A 240 12.48 -5.23 -1.59
C LEU A 240 13.09 -4.03 -2.34
N GLY A 241 12.37 -2.92 -2.35
CA GLY A 241 12.84 -1.68 -2.99
C GLY A 241 12.56 -1.57 -4.50
N SER A 242 12.00 -2.61 -5.13
CA SER A 242 11.67 -2.59 -6.56
C SER A 242 10.24 -2.14 -6.81
N ILE A 243 10.05 -0.94 -7.38
CA ILE A 243 8.73 -0.40 -7.75
C ILE A 243 8.03 -1.32 -8.77
N GLY A 244 8.74 -1.76 -9.80
CA GLY A 244 8.21 -2.72 -10.78
C GLY A 244 7.87 -4.06 -10.14
N GLY A 245 8.71 -4.50 -9.21
CA GLY A 245 8.49 -5.72 -8.43
C GLY A 245 7.21 -5.68 -7.60
N SER A 246 6.89 -4.55 -6.96
CA SER A 246 5.65 -4.42 -6.19
C SER A 246 4.40 -4.55 -7.06
N ILE A 247 4.43 -4.05 -8.30
CA ILE A 247 3.29 -4.17 -9.22
C ILE A 247 3.12 -5.62 -9.67
N VAL A 248 4.20 -6.26 -10.13
CA VAL A 248 4.16 -7.65 -10.59
C VAL A 248 3.85 -8.60 -9.44
N GLY A 249 4.46 -8.38 -8.27
CA GLY A 249 4.21 -9.17 -7.06
C GLY A 249 2.76 -9.10 -6.60
N GLY A 250 2.15 -7.91 -6.65
CA GLY A 250 0.74 -7.74 -6.30
C GLY A 250 -0.19 -8.47 -7.27
N VAL A 251 0.04 -8.35 -8.58
CA VAL A 251 -0.74 -9.08 -9.58
C VAL A 251 -0.58 -10.59 -9.42
N LEU A 252 0.65 -11.05 -9.22
CA LEU A 252 0.92 -12.48 -9.02
C LEU A 252 0.22 -13.03 -7.78
N LEU A 253 0.32 -12.31 -6.65
CA LEU A 253 -0.38 -12.69 -5.42
C LEU A 253 -1.89 -12.75 -5.64
N GLY A 254 -2.49 -11.71 -6.23
CA GLY A 254 -3.93 -11.65 -6.48
C GLY A 254 -4.42 -12.80 -7.37
N VAL A 255 -3.68 -13.15 -8.42
CA VAL A 255 -4.01 -14.28 -9.30
C VAL A 255 -3.92 -15.62 -8.55
N ILE A 256 -2.85 -15.84 -7.77
CA ILE A 256 -2.66 -17.09 -7.01
C ILE A 256 -3.74 -17.24 -5.93
N GLU A 257 -4.07 -16.17 -5.22
CA GLU A 257 -5.17 -16.19 -4.24
C GLU A 257 -6.52 -16.51 -4.90
N ALA A 258 -6.78 -15.91 -6.06
CA ALA A 258 -8.03 -16.15 -6.78
C ALA A 258 -8.13 -17.61 -7.28
N LEU A 259 -7.07 -18.12 -7.89
CA LEU A 259 -7.01 -19.51 -8.36
C LEU A 259 -7.06 -20.50 -7.19
N GLY A 260 -6.28 -20.27 -6.13
CA GLY A 260 -6.27 -21.13 -4.95
C GLY A 260 -7.65 -21.19 -4.27
N SER A 261 -8.35 -20.05 -4.21
CA SER A 261 -9.70 -19.98 -3.64
C SER A 261 -10.73 -20.83 -4.42
N VAL A 262 -10.54 -20.98 -5.73
CA VAL A 262 -11.44 -21.74 -6.61
C VAL A 262 -11.07 -23.22 -6.66
N PHE A 263 -9.77 -23.52 -6.84
CA PHE A 263 -9.31 -24.89 -7.05
C PHE A 263 -9.19 -25.70 -5.75
N VAL A 264 -8.96 -25.02 -4.62
CA VAL A 264 -8.74 -25.68 -3.32
C VAL A 264 -9.81 -25.25 -2.32
N SER A 265 -9.77 -24.03 -1.80
CA SER A 265 -10.78 -23.50 -0.88
C SER A 265 -10.58 -22.01 -0.62
N ALA A 266 -11.66 -21.23 -0.58
CA ALA A 266 -11.63 -19.82 -0.22
C ALA A 266 -11.20 -19.58 1.25
N ALA A 267 -11.39 -20.56 2.13
CA ALA A 267 -11.03 -20.48 3.54
C ALA A 267 -9.49 -20.34 3.75
N TYR A 268 -8.69 -20.82 2.80
CA TYR A 268 -7.23 -20.78 2.87
C TYR A 268 -6.61 -19.70 1.99
N LYS A 269 -7.38 -18.67 1.63
CA LYS A 269 -6.95 -17.61 0.71
C LYS A 269 -5.59 -17.00 1.11
N ASP A 270 -5.43 -16.65 2.38
CA ASP A 270 -4.19 -16.03 2.87
C ASP A 270 -3.01 -17.00 2.89
N LEU A 271 -3.27 -18.30 3.08
CA LEU A 271 -2.23 -19.33 3.06
C LEU A 271 -1.53 -19.45 1.71
N TYR A 272 -2.25 -19.22 0.60
CA TYR A 272 -1.66 -19.31 -0.75
C TYR A 272 -0.58 -18.24 -0.97
N GLY A 273 -0.79 -17.04 -0.45
CA GLY A 273 0.22 -15.97 -0.46
C GLY A 273 1.48 -16.37 0.32
N PHE A 274 1.30 -16.90 1.54
CA PHE A 274 2.43 -17.37 2.36
C PHE A 274 3.20 -18.55 1.70
N VAL A 275 2.49 -19.50 1.11
CA VAL A 275 3.14 -20.63 0.40
C VAL A 275 3.96 -20.11 -0.78
N LEU A 276 3.40 -19.18 -1.57
CA LEU A 276 4.13 -18.53 -2.66
C LEU A 276 5.37 -17.80 -2.15
N LEU A 277 5.22 -17.01 -1.07
CA LEU A 277 6.33 -16.27 -0.46
C LEU A 277 7.45 -17.20 -0.01
N VAL A 278 7.12 -18.26 0.74
CA VAL A 278 8.12 -19.23 1.21
C VAL A 278 8.79 -19.94 0.04
N ALA A 279 8.02 -20.41 -0.93
CA ALA A 279 8.57 -21.04 -2.13
C ALA A 279 9.54 -20.10 -2.86
N LEU A 280 9.14 -18.84 -3.04
CA LEU A 280 9.98 -17.87 -3.72
C LEU A 280 11.25 -17.56 -2.94
N LEU A 281 11.19 -17.40 -1.61
CA LEU A 281 12.38 -17.15 -0.79
C LEU A 281 13.38 -18.32 -0.82
N VAL A 282 12.90 -19.57 -0.93
CA VAL A 282 13.76 -20.76 -1.06
C VAL A 282 14.50 -20.76 -2.41
N PHE A 283 13.81 -20.41 -3.50
CA PHE A 283 14.39 -20.46 -4.86
C PHE A 283 15.04 -19.13 -5.29
N ARG A 284 14.52 -17.99 -4.82
CA ARG A 284 15.01 -16.64 -5.13
C ARG A 284 14.93 -15.72 -3.91
N PRO A 285 15.90 -15.75 -3.01
CA PRO A 285 15.88 -15.00 -1.75
C PRO A 285 15.82 -13.46 -1.94
N THR A 286 16.19 -12.95 -3.13
CA THR A 286 16.11 -11.52 -3.46
C THR A 286 14.72 -11.11 -3.98
N GLY A 287 13.78 -12.03 -4.14
CA GLY A 287 12.50 -11.77 -4.82
C GLY A 287 12.65 -11.77 -6.36
N LEU A 288 11.57 -11.43 -7.07
CA LEU A 288 11.54 -11.47 -8.54
C LEU A 288 12.45 -10.42 -9.19
N PHE A 289 12.47 -9.19 -8.63
CA PHE A 289 13.15 -8.01 -9.17
C PHE A 289 14.11 -7.35 -8.17
N GLY A 290 14.45 -8.02 -7.06
CA GLY A 290 15.38 -7.50 -6.08
C GLY A 290 16.83 -7.48 -6.62
N GLU A 291 17.55 -6.42 -6.32
CA GLU A 291 18.98 -6.33 -6.60
C GLU A 291 19.76 -7.06 -5.53
N ARG A 292 20.80 -7.84 -5.93
CA ARG A 292 21.77 -8.38 -4.97
C ARG A 292 22.56 -7.21 -4.39
N GLU A 293 22.54 -7.03 -3.08
CA GLU A 293 23.47 -6.13 -2.42
C GLU A 293 24.89 -6.55 -2.81
N ARG A 294 25.59 -5.63 -3.48
CA ARG A 294 27.03 -5.81 -3.68
C ARG A 294 27.68 -5.66 -2.30
N THR A 295 28.01 -6.76 -1.66
CA THR A 295 28.97 -6.77 -0.54
C THR A 295 30.28 -6.22 -1.09
N ALA A 296 30.57 -4.96 -0.77
CA ALA A 296 31.88 -4.35 -1.01
C ALA A 296 32.85 -4.78 0.10
#